data_054a897d22c300a3cdecec2cd8a065c4
#
_entry.id   054a897d22c300a3cdecec2cd8a065c4
#
_cell.length_a   1.000
_cell.length_b   1.000
_cell.length_c   1.000
_cell.angle_alpha   90.00
_cell.angle_beta   90.00
_cell.angle_gamma   90.00
#
_symmetry.space_group_name_H-M   'P 1'
#
loop_
_entity.id
_entity.type
_entity.pdbx_description
1 polymer ?
#
loop_
_entity_poly.entity_id
_entity_poly.type
_entity_poly.pdbx_seq_one_letter_code
_entity_poly.pdbx_strand_id
1 'polypeptide(L)'
;PPADGDFSEQDWPNGWRNIDPFQSYRELFDGSIIASQNEELIFTRGINQGNEGIGIMVVHQLPRSGGGGYGSHGMTQKQCDAYYMNDGEDCPGMNDMYRGYAGYEGRYNTDPRPAGYVEASELAQYPELGPLGEGVSKQYVRREPRFYASVAYNGSTWHFLNAEDSKNEEKNIPIFYYRGGYKGYNNGYTSGYTLQTGIGVKKYVHPDDISYTEKTAYDQTRLEKKTDPAIRYAEILMIYAEALNELTGSYDIPSWDGNKVHSVSRDINEMKKGIRPVRCRAGLPDYSMEVYSSQDKFRTKLKREWQIEFFAEGHRYWDLRRWMDAPVEEATPVYGCNMLATEAMKDQFHTPTMCTTLPTIFATKMW
;
A
#
# COMPACT_ATOMS: atom_id res chain seq x y z
N PRO A 1 -14.71 9.56 4.22
CA PRO A 1 -15.07 8.21 4.68
C PRO A 1 -16.44 7.81 4.16
N PRO A 2 -16.69 6.49 3.94
CA PRO A 2 -17.96 6.03 3.43
C PRO A 2 -19.09 6.30 4.42
N ALA A 3 -20.31 6.51 3.92
CA ALA A 3 -21.51 6.59 4.73
C ALA A 3 -21.90 5.15 5.17
N ASP A 4 -21.29 4.67 6.24
CA ASP A 4 -21.63 3.39 6.84
C ASP A 4 -22.65 3.63 7.97
N GLY A 5 -23.89 3.30 7.72
CA GLY A 5 -24.99 3.51 8.69
C GLY A 5 -24.86 2.73 9.98
N ASP A 6 -24.04 1.67 9.99
CA ASP A 6 -23.81 0.83 11.17
C ASP A 6 -22.72 1.36 12.10
N PHE A 7 -21.97 2.38 11.70
CA PHE A 7 -20.86 2.93 12.47
C PHE A 7 -21.26 4.26 13.09
N SER A 8 -21.48 4.30 14.39
CA SER A 8 -21.86 5.53 15.07
C SER A 8 -20.63 6.42 15.28
N GLU A 9 -20.82 7.74 15.27
CA GLU A 9 -19.76 8.70 15.61
C GLU A 9 -19.23 8.53 17.03
N GLN A 10 -20.03 7.91 17.92
CA GLN A 10 -19.64 7.63 19.30
C GLN A 10 -18.61 6.49 19.40
N ASP A 11 -18.54 5.62 18.39
CA ASP A 11 -17.57 4.53 18.33
C ASP A 11 -16.17 5.02 17.91
N TRP A 12 -16.03 6.31 17.58
CA TRP A 12 -14.79 6.92 17.16
C TRP A 12 -14.60 8.30 17.82
N PRO A 13 -13.48 8.56 18.53
CA PRO A 13 -13.32 9.71 19.43
C PRO A 13 -13.64 11.09 18.83
N ASN A 14 -13.39 11.27 17.52
CA ASN A 14 -13.61 12.53 16.82
C ASN A 14 -14.62 12.41 15.67
N GLY A 15 -15.41 11.33 15.65
CA GLY A 15 -16.28 11.02 14.53
C GLY A 15 -15.51 10.56 13.30
N TRP A 16 -15.64 9.29 12.94
CA TRP A 16 -14.94 8.68 11.80
C TRP A 16 -15.15 9.42 10.48
N ARG A 17 -16.25 10.14 10.31
CA ARG A 17 -16.54 10.96 9.12
C ARG A 17 -15.62 12.17 8.96
N ASN A 18 -14.95 12.58 10.01
CA ASN A 18 -14.03 13.72 10.03
C ASN A 18 -12.58 13.29 9.77
N ILE A 19 -12.32 12.00 9.58
CA ILE A 19 -10.98 11.50 9.25
C ILE A 19 -10.70 11.76 7.78
N ASP A 20 -9.51 12.32 7.49
CA ASP A 20 -8.91 12.23 6.17
C ASP A 20 -8.19 10.88 6.05
N PRO A 21 -8.73 9.92 5.29
CA PRO A 21 -8.16 8.57 5.26
C PRO A 21 -6.78 8.52 4.59
N PHE A 22 -6.47 9.45 3.70
CA PHE A 22 -5.15 9.55 3.08
C PHE A 22 -4.11 10.03 4.09
N GLN A 23 -4.37 11.16 4.76
CA GLN A 23 -3.47 11.71 5.77
C GLN A 23 -3.35 10.78 6.97
N SER A 24 -4.47 10.27 7.48
CA SER A 24 -4.50 9.33 8.60
C SER A 24 -3.62 8.10 8.41
N TYR A 25 -3.51 7.60 7.18
CA TYR A 25 -2.60 6.48 6.88
C TYR A 25 -1.16 6.94 6.65
N ARG A 26 -0.95 7.98 5.86
CA ARG A 26 0.38 8.47 5.50
C ARG A 26 1.17 8.93 6.74
N GLU A 27 0.56 9.71 7.60
CA GLU A 27 1.21 10.34 8.76
C GLU A 27 1.62 9.33 9.85
N LEU A 28 1.09 8.10 9.82
CA LEU A 28 1.58 7.01 10.67
C LEU A 28 3.05 6.67 10.38
N PHE A 29 3.52 6.88 9.13
CA PHE A 29 4.77 6.33 8.64
C PHE A 29 5.78 7.39 8.18
N ASP A 30 5.32 8.56 7.73
CA ASP A 30 6.17 9.53 7.04
C ASP A 30 6.99 10.44 7.95
N GLY A 31 6.73 10.39 9.26
CA GLY A 31 7.41 11.22 10.26
C GLY A 31 6.64 12.48 10.67
N SER A 32 5.47 12.75 10.07
CA SER A 32 4.60 13.88 10.44
C SER A 32 4.15 13.81 11.90
N ILE A 33 3.91 12.60 12.42
CA ILE A 33 3.52 12.35 13.80
C ILE A 33 4.68 11.68 14.54
N ILE A 34 5.15 12.31 15.61
CA ILE A 34 6.19 11.72 16.46
C ILE A 34 5.64 10.50 17.25
N ALA A 35 6.51 9.55 17.60
CA ALA A 35 6.12 8.30 18.24
C ALA A 35 5.23 8.48 19.48
N SER A 36 5.51 9.49 20.31
CA SER A 36 4.75 9.76 21.55
C SER A 36 3.35 10.33 21.31
N GLN A 37 3.04 10.75 20.10
CA GLN A 37 1.73 11.29 19.69
C GLN A 37 0.99 10.34 18.73
N ASN A 38 1.64 9.28 18.31
CA ASN A 38 1.05 8.29 17.42
C ASN A 38 0.35 7.19 18.24
N GLU A 39 -0.94 7.37 18.44
CA GLU A 39 -1.77 6.49 19.28
C GLU A 39 -1.95 5.07 18.69
N GLU A 40 -1.61 4.87 17.43
CA GLU A 40 -1.66 3.54 16.82
C GLU A 40 -0.45 2.68 17.19
N LEU A 41 0.66 3.28 17.62
CA LEU A 41 1.88 2.56 17.94
C LEU A 41 1.81 1.93 19.34
N ILE A 42 1.97 0.62 19.42
CA ILE A 42 2.08 -0.13 20.67
C ILE A 42 3.55 -0.33 21.02
N PHE A 43 4.34 -0.71 20.02
CA PHE A 43 5.79 -0.92 20.20
C PHE A 43 6.55 -0.48 18.95
N THR A 44 7.70 0.18 19.16
CA THR A 44 8.55 0.68 18.08
C THR A 44 9.94 0.10 18.16
N ARG A 45 10.61 -0.03 17.00
CA ARG A 45 12.02 -0.40 16.91
C ARG A 45 12.95 0.81 16.95
N GLY A 46 12.43 1.96 17.29
CA GLY A 46 13.18 3.20 17.42
C GLY A 46 12.81 4.23 16.36
N ILE A 47 13.56 5.34 16.37
CA ILE A 47 13.45 6.45 15.43
C ILE A 47 14.64 6.37 14.48
N ASN A 48 14.39 6.34 13.19
CA ASN A 48 15.39 6.16 12.16
C ASN A 48 15.50 7.38 11.24
N GLN A 49 16.71 7.67 10.82
CA GLN A 49 17.00 8.71 9.83
C GLN A 49 18.13 8.26 8.91
N GLY A 50 18.03 8.63 7.64
CA GLY A 50 19.10 8.38 6.67
C GLY A 50 19.37 6.88 6.46
N ASN A 51 20.55 6.42 6.80
CA ASN A 51 21.00 5.03 6.55
C ASN A 51 20.50 4.00 7.56
N GLU A 52 19.65 4.37 8.47
CA GLU A 52 19.20 3.48 9.54
C GLU A 52 17.76 2.99 9.27
N GLY A 53 17.52 1.70 9.48
CA GLY A 53 16.19 1.10 9.49
C GLY A 53 15.29 1.59 8.35
N ILE A 54 14.15 2.19 8.68
CA ILE A 54 13.21 2.75 7.69
C ILE A 54 13.81 3.93 6.92
N GLY A 55 14.74 4.69 7.50
CA GLY A 55 15.38 5.81 6.82
C GLY A 55 16.04 5.39 5.50
N ILE A 56 16.74 4.25 5.47
CA ILE A 56 17.33 3.75 4.22
C ILE A 56 16.26 3.35 3.19
N MET A 57 15.09 2.88 3.63
CA MET A 57 13.97 2.60 2.72
C MET A 57 13.50 3.85 2.02
N VAL A 58 13.43 4.98 2.72
CA VAL A 58 13.05 6.28 2.12
C VAL A 58 14.02 6.67 1.02
N VAL A 59 15.33 6.54 1.26
CA VAL A 59 16.36 6.80 0.24
C VAL A 59 16.14 5.96 -1.03
N HIS A 60 15.74 4.70 -0.87
CA HIS A 60 15.43 3.82 -2.00
C HIS A 60 14.07 4.08 -2.65
N GLN A 61 13.15 4.70 -1.93
CA GLN A 61 11.83 5.09 -2.47
C GLN A 61 11.90 6.39 -3.26
N LEU A 62 12.66 7.39 -2.78
CA LEU A 62 12.82 8.67 -3.46
C LEU A 62 13.37 8.48 -4.88
N PRO A 63 12.82 9.16 -5.90
CA PRO A 63 13.36 9.16 -7.24
C PRO A 63 14.78 9.73 -7.26
N ARG A 64 15.64 9.19 -8.11
CA ARG A 64 17.04 9.61 -8.17
C ARG A 64 17.22 11.09 -8.53
N SER A 65 16.54 11.56 -9.50
CA SER A 65 16.54 12.96 -9.90
C SER A 65 15.23 13.59 -9.41
N GLY A 66 15.28 14.62 -8.61
CA GLY A 66 14.17 15.22 -7.85
C GLY A 66 14.28 14.80 -6.44
N GLY A 67 14.11 13.98 -5.74
CA GLY A 67 14.34 13.68 -4.31
C GLY A 67 15.75 13.25 -3.96
N GLY A 68 16.61 12.96 -4.96
CA GLY A 68 18.00 12.54 -4.76
C GLY A 68 18.17 11.14 -4.19
N GLY A 69 17.14 10.31 -4.23
CA GLY A 69 17.19 8.95 -3.77
C GLY A 69 17.74 7.97 -4.81
N TYR A 70 17.64 6.69 -4.54
CA TYR A 70 18.08 5.64 -5.44
C TYR A 70 16.99 5.18 -6.42
N GLY A 71 15.71 5.44 -6.13
CA GLY A 71 14.58 5.12 -7.00
C GLY A 71 14.49 3.64 -7.37
N SER A 72 14.80 2.74 -6.42
CA SER A 72 14.94 1.31 -6.68
C SER A 72 13.90 0.43 -5.98
N HIS A 73 13.14 0.98 -5.03
CA HIS A 73 12.05 0.24 -4.39
C HIS A 73 10.83 0.18 -5.29
N GLY A 74 10.70 -0.95 -5.99
CA GLY A 74 9.51 -1.26 -6.79
C GLY A 74 8.54 -2.18 -6.07
N MET A 75 7.28 -2.08 -6.43
CA MET A 75 6.26 -3.06 -6.07
C MET A 75 5.82 -3.86 -7.29
N THR A 76 5.26 -5.04 -7.04
CA THR A 76 4.71 -5.90 -8.09
C THR A 76 3.36 -5.36 -8.58
N GLN A 77 2.97 -5.71 -9.80
CA GLN A 77 1.63 -5.43 -10.31
C GLN A 77 0.56 -6.01 -9.39
N LYS A 78 0.78 -7.22 -8.84
CA LYS A 78 -0.12 -7.86 -7.89
C LYS A 78 -0.36 -7.01 -6.64
N GLN A 79 0.68 -6.41 -6.08
CA GLN A 79 0.54 -5.52 -4.93
C GLN A 79 -0.20 -4.24 -5.32
N CYS A 80 0.10 -3.67 -6.49
CA CYS A 80 -0.61 -2.51 -7.00
C CYS A 80 -2.13 -2.78 -7.17
N ASP A 81 -2.48 -3.95 -7.69
CA ASP A 81 -3.86 -4.36 -7.92
C ASP A 81 -4.58 -4.86 -6.66
N ALA A 82 -3.83 -5.19 -5.61
CA ALA A 82 -4.42 -5.59 -4.33
C ALA A 82 -5.28 -4.50 -3.70
N TYR A 83 -4.88 -3.23 -3.83
CA TYR A 83 -5.65 -2.12 -3.32
C TYR A 83 -7.04 -2.06 -3.95
N TYR A 84 -8.04 -1.80 -3.12
CA TYR A 84 -9.43 -1.69 -3.55
C TYR A 84 -9.69 -0.41 -4.36
N MET A 85 -10.84 -0.37 -5.00
CA MET A 85 -11.45 0.88 -5.43
C MET A 85 -11.98 1.64 -4.20
N ASN A 86 -12.29 2.92 -4.33
CA ASN A 86 -12.76 3.76 -3.23
C ASN A 86 -14.14 3.37 -2.67
N ASP A 87 -14.90 2.56 -3.40
CA ASP A 87 -16.18 1.97 -2.99
C ASP A 87 -16.01 0.58 -2.34
N GLY A 88 -14.76 0.10 -2.21
CA GLY A 88 -14.44 -1.21 -1.62
C GLY A 88 -14.50 -2.39 -2.57
N GLU A 89 -14.81 -2.15 -3.85
CA GLU A 89 -14.79 -3.18 -4.88
C GLU A 89 -13.38 -3.54 -5.32
N ASP A 90 -13.24 -4.66 -5.99
CA ASP A 90 -11.96 -5.14 -6.51
C ASP A 90 -11.49 -4.26 -7.69
N CYS A 91 -10.17 -4.09 -7.82
CA CYS A 91 -9.57 -3.36 -8.92
C CYS A 91 -9.97 -3.96 -10.28
N PRO A 92 -10.44 -3.15 -11.25
CA PRO A 92 -10.70 -3.64 -12.61
C PRO A 92 -9.48 -4.24 -13.27
N GLY A 93 -9.70 -5.19 -14.17
CA GLY A 93 -8.64 -5.87 -14.91
C GLY A 93 -7.84 -6.91 -14.11
N MET A 94 -8.27 -7.23 -12.88
CA MET A 94 -7.80 -8.43 -12.20
C MET A 94 -8.31 -9.66 -12.95
N ASN A 95 -7.42 -10.60 -13.23
CA ASN A 95 -7.71 -11.77 -14.07
C ASN A 95 -7.02 -13.02 -13.53
N ASP A 96 -7.00 -14.07 -14.33
CA ASP A 96 -6.41 -15.38 -14.00
C ASP A 96 -4.93 -15.32 -13.58
N MET A 97 -4.24 -14.22 -13.86
CA MET A 97 -2.86 -14.00 -13.41
C MET A 97 -2.69 -14.15 -11.90
N TYR A 98 -3.75 -13.86 -11.14
CA TYR A 98 -3.75 -13.93 -9.66
C TYR A 98 -4.46 -15.17 -9.11
N ARG A 99 -4.89 -16.10 -9.97
CA ARG A 99 -5.56 -17.31 -9.52
C ARG A 99 -4.64 -18.13 -8.61
N GLY A 100 -5.18 -18.54 -7.48
CA GLY A 100 -4.45 -19.30 -6.47
C GLY A 100 -3.59 -18.47 -5.53
N TYR A 101 -3.52 -17.14 -5.70
CA TYR A 101 -2.86 -16.29 -4.74
C TYR A 101 -3.73 -16.05 -3.52
N ALA A 102 -3.10 -15.99 -2.35
CA ALA A 102 -3.78 -15.70 -1.10
C ALA A 102 -4.55 -14.36 -1.19
N GLY A 103 -5.83 -14.41 -0.85
CA GLY A 103 -6.71 -13.24 -0.91
C GLY A 103 -7.39 -13.01 -2.26
N TYR A 104 -7.13 -13.87 -3.26
CA TYR A 104 -7.69 -13.71 -4.62
C TYR A 104 -8.56 -14.90 -5.08
N GLU A 105 -8.67 -15.93 -4.29
CA GLU A 105 -9.38 -17.15 -4.67
C GLU A 105 -10.86 -16.89 -5.03
N GLY A 106 -11.20 -17.19 -6.26
CA GLY A 106 -12.57 -17.13 -6.75
C GLY A 106 -13.15 -15.73 -6.97
N ARG A 107 -12.33 -14.66 -6.92
CA ARG A 107 -12.80 -13.31 -7.15
C ARG A 107 -11.82 -12.53 -8.01
N TYR A 108 -12.23 -12.30 -9.24
CA TYR A 108 -11.52 -11.45 -10.19
C TYR A 108 -12.50 -10.45 -10.78
N ASN A 109 -12.13 -9.18 -10.75
CA ASN A 109 -12.86 -8.17 -11.51
C ASN A 109 -12.38 -8.24 -12.96
N THR A 110 -13.23 -8.73 -13.83
CA THR A 110 -12.97 -8.89 -15.26
C THR A 110 -13.31 -7.64 -16.07
N ASP A 111 -13.85 -6.61 -15.43
CA ASP A 111 -14.09 -5.35 -16.09
C ASP A 111 -12.80 -4.77 -16.63
N PRO A 112 -12.80 -4.16 -17.81
CA PRO A 112 -11.60 -3.55 -18.35
C PRO A 112 -11.14 -2.40 -17.47
N ARG A 113 -9.81 -2.24 -17.30
CA ARG A 113 -9.26 -1.05 -16.67
C ARG A 113 -9.70 0.19 -17.43
N PRO A 114 -10.01 1.32 -16.74
CA PRO A 114 -10.30 2.57 -17.42
C PRO A 114 -9.17 2.93 -18.40
N ALA A 115 -9.54 3.13 -19.66
CA ALA A 115 -8.59 3.39 -20.74
C ALA A 115 -8.29 4.89 -20.88
N GLY A 116 -7.17 5.21 -21.49
CA GLY A 116 -6.75 6.57 -21.81
C GLY A 116 -5.98 7.24 -20.69
N TYR A 117 -5.75 8.53 -20.89
CA TYR A 117 -4.94 9.37 -20.02
C TYR A 117 -5.72 10.61 -19.63
N VAL A 118 -5.40 11.16 -18.46
CA VAL A 118 -6.03 12.38 -17.98
C VAL A 118 -5.58 13.55 -18.84
N GLU A 119 -6.54 14.33 -19.30
CA GLU A 119 -6.31 15.57 -20.05
C GLU A 119 -6.44 16.78 -19.14
N ALA A 120 -5.71 17.86 -19.43
CA ALA A 120 -5.77 19.10 -18.64
C ALA A 120 -7.21 19.62 -18.50
N SER A 121 -8.03 19.49 -19.56
CA SER A 121 -9.43 19.89 -19.57
C SER A 121 -10.32 19.10 -18.61
N GLU A 122 -9.92 17.86 -18.25
CA GLU A 122 -10.70 16.97 -17.38
C GLU A 122 -10.47 17.27 -15.89
N LEU A 123 -9.32 17.83 -15.51
CA LEU A 123 -8.92 18.00 -14.11
C LEU A 123 -9.94 18.83 -13.28
N ALA A 124 -10.58 19.82 -13.90
CA ALA A 124 -11.56 20.66 -13.23
C ALA A 124 -13.00 20.09 -13.30
N GLN A 125 -13.26 19.13 -14.21
CA GLN A 125 -14.61 18.64 -14.51
C GLN A 125 -14.93 17.32 -13.80
N TYR A 126 -13.91 16.52 -13.50
CA TYR A 126 -14.05 15.17 -12.99
C TYR A 126 -13.32 14.96 -11.65
N PRO A 127 -13.95 15.36 -10.53
CA PRO A 127 -13.38 15.13 -9.19
C PRO A 127 -13.08 13.66 -8.91
N GLU A 128 -13.78 12.74 -9.54
CA GLU A 128 -13.58 11.31 -9.43
C GLU A 128 -12.25 10.80 -9.99
N LEU A 129 -11.54 11.61 -10.79
CA LEU A 129 -10.17 11.28 -11.17
C LEU A 129 -9.21 11.31 -9.97
N GLY A 130 -9.62 11.97 -8.87
CA GLY A 130 -8.84 12.03 -7.66
C GLY A 130 -7.54 12.81 -7.83
N PRO A 131 -6.42 12.34 -7.25
CA PRO A 131 -5.14 13.06 -7.30
C PRO A 131 -4.35 12.85 -8.60
N LEU A 132 -4.98 12.37 -9.67
CA LEU A 132 -4.30 12.16 -10.95
C LEU A 132 -4.04 13.50 -11.64
N GLY A 133 -2.82 13.67 -12.15
CA GLY A 133 -2.43 14.81 -12.97
C GLY A 133 -2.59 14.54 -14.48
N GLU A 134 -2.33 15.55 -15.28
CA GLU A 134 -2.32 15.42 -16.74
C GLU A 134 -1.31 14.35 -17.22
N GLY A 135 -1.69 13.57 -18.22
CA GLY A 135 -0.88 12.49 -18.79
C GLY A 135 -0.82 11.20 -17.97
N VAL A 136 -1.45 11.17 -16.79
CA VAL A 136 -1.52 9.96 -15.96
C VAL A 136 -2.59 9.00 -16.53
N SER A 137 -2.27 7.70 -16.50
CA SER A 137 -3.21 6.67 -16.96
C SER A 137 -4.46 6.61 -16.07
N LYS A 138 -5.63 6.59 -16.69
CA LYS A 138 -6.93 6.47 -16.00
C LYS A 138 -7.11 5.12 -15.28
N GLN A 139 -6.24 4.14 -15.46
CA GLN A 139 -6.31 2.90 -14.67
C GLN A 139 -6.08 3.10 -13.17
N TYR A 140 -5.54 4.26 -12.76
CA TYR A 140 -5.29 4.62 -11.36
C TYR A 140 -6.40 5.47 -10.73
N VAL A 141 -7.51 5.70 -11.46
CA VAL A 141 -8.65 6.49 -10.97
C VAL A 141 -9.44 5.74 -9.90
N ARG A 142 -10.03 6.47 -8.97
CA ARG A 142 -10.96 5.95 -7.93
C ARG A 142 -10.39 4.83 -7.06
N ARG A 143 -9.08 4.83 -6.83
CA ARG A 143 -8.47 3.87 -5.91
C ARG A 143 -8.66 4.33 -4.45
N GLU A 144 -8.59 3.40 -3.52
CA GLU A 144 -8.66 3.70 -2.11
C GLU A 144 -7.52 4.63 -1.63
N PRO A 145 -7.70 5.42 -0.56
CA PRO A 145 -6.71 6.39 -0.09
C PRO A 145 -5.32 5.81 0.22
N ARG A 146 -5.24 4.59 0.75
CA ARG A 146 -3.94 3.92 1.02
C ARG A 146 -3.15 3.64 -0.26
N PHE A 147 -3.82 3.46 -1.40
CA PHE A 147 -3.17 3.36 -2.70
C PHE A 147 -2.37 4.63 -2.99
N TYR A 148 -3.00 5.78 -2.92
CA TYR A 148 -2.34 7.06 -3.21
C TYR A 148 -1.26 7.43 -2.18
N ALA A 149 -1.39 6.95 -0.94
CA ALA A 149 -0.37 7.13 0.10
C ALA A 149 0.86 6.23 -0.08
N SER A 150 0.71 5.06 -0.73
CA SER A 150 1.75 4.03 -0.77
C SER A 150 2.35 3.80 -2.14
N VAL A 151 1.58 4.04 -3.22
CA VAL A 151 1.97 3.67 -4.58
C VAL A 151 2.49 4.87 -5.34
N ALA A 152 3.72 4.78 -5.80
CA ALA A 152 4.31 5.72 -6.75
C ALA A 152 4.06 5.20 -8.17
N TYR A 153 2.83 5.35 -8.64
CA TYR A 153 2.44 5.00 -10.01
C TYR A 153 3.05 5.97 -11.02
N ASN A 154 3.12 5.55 -12.26
CA ASN A 154 3.66 6.38 -13.35
C ASN A 154 2.85 7.68 -13.52
N GLY A 155 3.51 8.82 -13.31
CA GLY A 155 2.89 10.15 -13.31
C GLY A 155 2.38 10.60 -11.93
N SER A 156 2.63 9.84 -10.85
CA SER A 156 2.28 10.31 -9.50
C SER A 156 3.10 11.54 -9.11
N THR A 157 2.46 12.50 -8.43
CA THR A 157 3.12 13.72 -7.96
C THR A 157 4.01 13.45 -6.76
N TRP A 158 5.22 14.02 -6.80
CA TRP A 158 6.15 14.06 -5.69
C TRP A 158 6.33 15.52 -5.26
N HIS A 159 6.26 15.77 -3.95
CA HIS A 159 6.18 17.13 -3.45
C HIS A 159 7.53 17.83 -3.33
N PHE A 160 8.54 17.19 -2.76
CA PHE A 160 9.90 17.72 -2.58
C PHE A 160 9.93 19.17 -2.07
N LEU A 161 9.13 19.49 -1.04
CA LEU A 161 8.90 20.87 -0.59
C LEU A 161 10.17 21.57 -0.11
N ASN A 162 11.17 20.80 0.35
CA ASN A 162 12.49 21.30 0.74
C ASN A 162 13.51 21.36 -0.40
N ALA A 163 13.09 21.21 -1.65
CA ALA A 163 13.99 21.41 -2.79
C ALA A 163 14.47 22.86 -2.84
N GLU A 164 15.79 23.05 -2.87
CA GLU A 164 16.47 24.35 -2.83
C GLU A 164 16.85 24.85 -4.22
N ASP A 165 16.22 24.40 -5.26
CA ASP A 165 16.52 24.92 -6.56
C ASP A 165 15.98 26.35 -6.72
N SER A 166 16.67 27.14 -7.55
CA SER A 166 16.32 28.55 -7.77
C SER A 166 15.04 28.73 -8.58
N LYS A 167 14.53 27.66 -9.17
CA LYS A 167 13.41 27.69 -10.12
C LYS A 167 12.15 27.02 -9.59
N ASN A 168 12.22 26.35 -8.43
CA ASN A 168 11.14 25.49 -7.91
C ASN A 168 10.71 24.38 -8.89
N GLU A 169 11.54 24.04 -9.86
CA GLU A 169 11.21 23.08 -10.92
C GLU A 169 11.08 21.65 -10.39
N GLU A 170 11.70 21.36 -9.24
CA GLU A 170 11.64 20.03 -8.61
C GLU A 170 10.49 19.85 -7.62
N LYS A 171 9.76 20.93 -7.27
CA LYS A 171 8.63 20.84 -6.33
C LYS A 171 7.33 20.45 -7.02
N ASN A 172 6.57 19.57 -6.37
CA ASN A 172 5.25 19.13 -6.84
C ASN A 172 5.24 18.64 -8.30
N ILE A 173 6.23 17.80 -8.65
CA ILE A 173 6.39 17.30 -10.00
C ILE A 173 5.78 15.91 -10.21
N PRO A 174 5.13 15.64 -11.36
CA PRO A 174 4.79 14.28 -11.75
C PRO A 174 6.05 13.52 -12.19
N ILE A 175 6.20 12.28 -11.76
CA ILE A 175 7.33 11.43 -12.12
C ILE A 175 6.87 10.31 -13.05
N PHE A 176 7.42 10.32 -14.28
CA PHE A 176 7.16 9.29 -15.28
C PHE A 176 8.37 8.37 -15.43
N TYR A 177 8.12 7.07 -15.55
CA TYR A 177 9.13 6.01 -15.59
C TYR A 177 9.32 5.40 -16.98
N TYR A 178 8.85 6.06 -18.04
CA TYR A 178 9.04 5.61 -19.41
C TYR A 178 10.52 5.49 -19.79
N ARG A 179 10.85 4.48 -20.60
CA ARG A 179 12.22 4.27 -21.09
C ARG A 179 12.73 5.52 -21.81
N GLY A 180 13.94 5.92 -21.48
CA GLY A 180 14.61 7.11 -22.05
C GLY A 180 14.11 8.43 -21.47
N GLY A 181 13.05 8.42 -20.67
CA GLY A 181 12.62 9.58 -19.89
C GLY A 181 13.55 9.83 -18.70
N TYR A 182 13.46 11.00 -18.11
CA TYR A 182 14.37 11.47 -17.06
C TYR A 182 14.49 10.55 -15.83
N LYS A 183 13.43 9.83 -15.48
CA LYS A 183 13.36 8.89 -14.35
C LYS A 183 13.27 7.43 -14.79
N GLY A 184 13.24 7.18 -16.09
CA GLY A 184 13.03 5.88 -16.66
C GLY A 184 14.28 5.05 -16.86
N TYR A 185 14.07 3.82 -17.30
CA TYR A 185 15.17 2.92 -17.69
C TYR A 185 15.99 3.50 -18.85
N ASN A 186 17.29 3.24 -18.85
CA ASN A 186 18.26 3.76 -19.84
C ASN A 186 18.43 5.29 -19.86
N ASN A 187 18.18 5.98 -18.77
CA ASN A 187 18.50 7.39 -18.62
C ASN A 187 19.95 7.64 -18.11
N GLY A 188 20.91 6.83 -18.54
CA GLY A 188 22.31 6.96 -18.11
C GLY A 188 22.61 6.42 -16.71
N TYR A 189 21.62 5.90 -15.99
CA TYR A 189 21.80 5.26 -14.69
C TYR A 189 21.98 3.74 -14.83
N THR A 190 22.66 3.15 -13.85
CA THR A 190 22.75 1.69 -13.74
C THR A 190 21.39 1.08 -13.39
N SER A 191 21.20 -0.18 -13.71
CA SER A 191 19.97 -0.91 -13.44
C SER A 191 19.55 -0.90 -11.96
N GLY A 192 20.49 -0.70 -11.03
CA GLY A 192 20.21 -0.60 -9.59
C GLY A 192 19.50 0.68 -9.13
N TYR A 193 19.38 1.68 -10.02
CA TYR A 193 18.75 2.97 -9.71
C TYR A 193 17.48 3.24 -10.50
N THR A 194 16.87 2.19 -11.05
CA THR A 194 15.61 2.27 -11.76
C THR A 194 14.63 1.24 -11.23
N LEU A 195 13.35 1.59 -11.25
CA LEU A 195 12.30 0.66 -10.87
C LEU A 195 12.25 -0.51 -11.84
N GLN A 196 12.41 -1.74 -11.33
CA GLN A 196 12.37 -2.94 -12.17
C GLN A 196 10.96 -3.30 -12.62
N THR A 197 9.95 -2.84 -11.89
CA THR A 197 8.53 -3.11 -12.17
C THR A 197 7.78 -1.90 -12.73
N GLY A 198 8.43 -0.72 -12.80
CA GLY A 198 7.79 0.53 -13.22
C GLY A 198 6.75 1.08 -12.26
N ILE A 199 6.59 0.48 -11.09
CA ILE A 199 5.67 0.91 -10.04
C ILE A 199 6.50 1.06 -8.76
N GLY A 200 6.57 2.27 -8.22
CA GLY A 200 7.38 2.57 -7.04
C GLY A 200 6.58 2.53 -5.74
N VAL A 201 7.30 2.69 -4.65
CA VAL A 201 6.77 2.77 -3.28
C VAL A 201 7.06 4.15 -2.71
N LYS A 202 6.09 4.77 -2.01
CA LYS A 202 6.27 6.04 -1.31
C LYS A 202 5.67 6.07 0.10
N LYS A 203 5.38 4.92 0.68
CA LYS A 203 4.69 4.80 1.97
C LYS A 203 5.35 5.57 3.12
N TYR A 204 6.69 5.63 3.14
CA TYR A 204 7.45 6.29 4.21
C TYR A 204 7.95 7.69 3.85
N VAL A 205 7.62 8.19 2.66
CA VAL A 205 8.16 9.45 2.16
C VAL A 205 7.33 10.62 2.66
N HIS A 206 7.99 11.53 3.40
CA HIS A 206 7.42 12.83 3.78
C HIS A 206 7.50 13.82 2.61
N PRO A 207 6.56 14.76 2.48
CA PRO A 207 6.63 15.80 1.45
C PRO A 207 7.93 16.63 1.47
N ASP A 208 8.56 16.75 2.62
CA ASP A 208 9.81 17.48 2.81
C ASP A 208 11.07 16.62 2.63
N ASP A 209 10.91 15.30 2.46
CA ASP A 209 12.07 14.41 2.27
C ASP A 209 12.80 14.71 0.97
N ILE A 210 14.07 15.03 1.10
CA ILE A 210 15.00 15.20 -0.01
C ILE A 210 16.41 14.91 0.46
N SER A 211 17.15 14.07 -0.25
CA SER A 211 18.52 13.72 0.14
C SER A 211 19.60 14.35 -0.74
N TYR A 212 19.21 14.94 -1.87
CA TYR A 212 20.11 15.56 -2.82
C TYR A 212 19.43 16.67 -3.62
N THR A 213 20.17 17.72 -3.93
CA THR A 213 19.79 18.72 -4.92
C THR A 213 20.96 18.94 -5.88
N GLU A 214 20.74 19.59 -7.02
CA GLU A 214 21.83 19.96 -7.93
C GLU A 214 22.88 20.85 -7.27
N LYS A 215 22.52 21.55 -6.19
CA LYS A 215 23.39 22.48 -5.47
C LYS A 215 24.02 21.91 -4.22
N THR A 216 23.49 20.83 -3.67
CA THR A 216 23.96 20.23 -2.42
C THR A 216 24.38 18.79 -2.63
N ALA A 217 25.47 18.37 -1.97
CA ALA A 217 25.87 16.99 -1.92
C ALA A 217 24.79 16.11 -1.25
N TYR A 218 24.81 14.83 -1.56
CA TYR A 218 23.97 13.84 -0.92
C TYR A 218 24.08 13.92 0.60
N ASP A 219 22.97 14.21 1.26
CA ASP A 219 22.87 14.35 2.70
C ASP A 219 21.57 13.73 3.22
N GLN A 220 21.69 12.58 3.84
CA GLN A 220 20.55 11.83 4.38
C GLN A 220 19.95 12.47 5.64
N THR A 221 20.66 13.38 6.29
CA THR A 221 20.13 14.10 7.46
C THR A 221 19.02 15.07 7.12
N ARG A 222 18.79 15.32 5.84
CA ARG A 222 17.68 16.11 5.31
C ARG A 222 16.37 15.34 5.19
N LEU A 223 16.38 14.05 5.46
CA LEU A 223 15.17 13.24 5.57
C LEU A 223 14.53 13.45 6.94
N GLU A 224 13.22 13.55 6.98
CA GLU A 224 12.49 13.54 8.23
C GLU A 224 12.72 12.24 9.00
N LYS A 225 12.76 12.32 10.32
CA LYS A 225 12.91 11.13 11.16
C LYS A 225 11.65 10.28 11.08
N LYS A 226 11.82 8.99 10.91
CA LYS A 226 10.71 8.02 10.86
C LYS A 226 10.68 7.19 12.13
N THR A 227 9.50 6.92 12.62
CA THR A 227 9.29 5.92 13.66
C THR A 227 9.10 4.56 13.01
N ASP A 228 9.89 3.57 13.39
CA ASP A 228 9.78 2.20 12.88
C ASP A 228 8.73 1.42 13.70
N PRO A 229 7.52 1.16 13.18
CA PRO A 229 6.51 0.41 13.91
C PRO A 229 6.91 -1.06 13.99
N ALA A 230 6.96 -1.60 15.20
CA ALA A 230 7.13 -3.05 15.42
C ALA A 230 5.79 -3.73 15.67
N ILE A 231 4.90 -3.09 16.44
CA ILE A 231 3.53 -3.55 16.68
C ILE A 231 2.61 -2.34 16.64
N ARG A 232 1.57 -2.41 15.82
CA ARG A 232 0.53 -1.38 15.69
C ARG A 232 -0.82 -1.88 16.19
N TYR A 233 -1.68 -0.97 16.61
CA TYR A 233 -3.04 -1.32 17.07
C TYR A 233 -3.86 -2.01 15.97
N ALA A 234 -3.72 -1.61 14.71
CA ALA A 234 -4.34 -2.29 13.58
C ALA A 234 -3.99 -3.79 13.52
N GLU A 235 -2.74 -4.17 13.89
CA GLU A 235 -2.33 -5.56 13.94
C GLU A 235 -3.13 -6.35 14.98
N ILE A 236 -3.29 -5.81 16.19
CA ILE A 236 -4.07 -6.44 17.26
C ILE A 236 -5.53 -6.61 16.83
N LEU A 237 -6.11 -5.57 16.20
CA LEU A 237 -7.48 -5.62 15.70
C LEU A 237 -7.65 -6.71 14.63
N MET A 238 -6.73 -6.82 13.70
CA MET A 238 -6.82 -7.80 12.63
C MET A 238 -6.54 -9.22 13.11
N ILE A 239 -5.60 -9.41 14.06
CA ILE A 239 -5.38 -10.70 14.74
C ILE A 239 -6.66 -11.15 15.43
N TYR A 240 -7.37 -10.25 16.13
CA TYR A 240 -8.62 -10.55 16.80
C TYR A 240 -9.69 -11.04 15.81
N ALA A 241 -9.90 -10.30 14.73
CA ALA A 241 -10.87 -10.69 13.69
C ALA A 241 -10.50 -12.04 13.02
N GLU A 242 -9.23 -12.26 12.77
CA GLU A 242 -8.73 -13.51 12.18
C GLU A 242 -8.92 -14.69 13.10
N ALA A 243 -8.52 -14.56 14.37
CA ALA A 243 -8.67 -15.62 15.37
C ALA A 243 -10.13 -16.01 15.54
N LEU A 244 -11.05 -15.05 15.63
CA LEU A 244 -12.49 -15.33 15.72
C LEU A 244 -13.02 -16.05 14.47
N ASN A 245 -12.56 -15.67 13.28
CA ASN A 245 -13.00 -16.32 12.05
C ASN A 245 -12.63 -17.80 12.00
N GLU A 246 -11.50 -18.19 12.60
CA GLU A 246 -11.01 -19.57 12.54
C GLU A 246 -11.64 -20.49 13.60
N LEU A 247 -12.48 -19.96 14.51
CA LEU A 247 -13.17 -20.77 15.51
C LEU A 247 -14.26 -21.62 14.86
N THR A 248 -14.28 -22.90 15.20
CA THR A 248 -15.26 -23.89 14.74
C THR A 248 -16.34 -24.23 15.79
N GLY A 249 -16.22 -23.66 16.98
CA GLY A 249 -17.14 -23.85 18.11
C GLY A 249 -17.01 -22.74 19.14
N SER A 250 -17.58 -22.95 20.31
CA SER A 250 -17.42 -22.08 21.46
C SER A 250 -16.36 -22.62 22.40
N TYR A 251 -15.52 -21.72 22.90
CA TYR A 251 -14.40 -22.05 23.79
C TYR A 251 -14.39 -21.13 24.98
N ASP A 252 -14.15 -21.67 26.16
CA ASP A 252 -14.01 -20.91 27.40
C ASP A 252 -12.51 -20.65 27.65
N ILE A 253 -12.13 -19.37 27.59
CA ILE A 253 -10.77 -18.91 27.74
C ILE A 253 -10.63 -18.16 29.07
N PRO A 254 -9.77 -18.62 30.00
CA PRO A 254 -9.51 -17.87 31.22
C PRO A 254 -8.76 -16.57 30.92
N SER A 255 -9.08 -15.51 31.67
CA SER A 255 -8.27 -14.30 31.66
C SER A 255 -6.85 -14.60 32.15
N TRP A 256 -5.89 -13.73 31.81
CA TRP A 256 -4.47 -13.91 32.16
C TRP A 256 -4.24 -14.03 33.70
N ASP A 257 -5.11 -13.42 34.50
CA ASP A 257 -5.07 -13.45 35.98
C ASP A 257 -5.93 -14.58 36.58
N GLY A 258 -6.62 -15.35 35.74
CA GLY A 258 -7.50 -16.45 36.15
C GLY A 258 -8.82 -16.02 36.82
N ASN A 259 -9.09 -14.72 36.93
CA ASN A 259 -10.24 -14.23 37.68
C ASN A 259 -11.56 -14.23 36.85
N LYS A 260 -11.47 -14.38 35.54
CA LYS A 260 -12.60 -14.40 34.63
C LYS A 260 -12.44 -15.49 33.58
N VAL A 261 -13.59 -15.95 33.09
CA VAL A 261 -13.65 -16.83 31.91
C VAL A 261 -14.45 -16.11 30.85
N HIS A 262 -13.87 -16.08 29.64
CA HIS A 262 -14.48 -15.49 28.46
C HIS A 262 -14.92 -16.62 27.52
N SER A 263 -16.21 -16.74 27.27
CA SER A 263 -16.72 -17.64 26.25
C SER A 263 -16.59 -16.95 24.90
N VAL A 264 -15.82 -17.55 24.00
CA VAL A 264 -15.54 -17.01 22.66
C VAL A 264 -16.00 -17.98 21.57
N SER A 265 -16.57 -17.43 20.53
CA SER A 265 -17.01 -18.16 19.36
C SER A 265 -16.84 -17.30 18.11
N ARG A 266 -17.07 -17.87 16.92
CA ARG A 266 -17.14 -17.08 15.70
C ARG A 266 -18.38 -16.20 15.71
N ASP A 267 -18.22 -14.98 16.20
CA ASP A 267 -19.27 -13.97 16.32
C ASP A 267 -19.03 -12.80 15.39
N ILE A 268 -20.00 -12.48 14.53
CA ILE A 268 -19.88 -11.43 13.52
C ILE A 268 -19.71 -10.04 14.16
N ASN A 269 -20.41 -9.75 15.25
CA ASN A 269 -20.30 -8.46 15.91
C ASN A 269 -18.92 -8.26 16.54
N GLU A 270 -18.35 -9.32 17.10
CA GLU A 270 -16.99 -9.29 17.61
C GLU A 270 -15.96 -9.19 16.48
N MET A 271 -16.15 -9.92 15.37
CA MET A 271 -15.28 -9.82 14.20
C MET A 271 -15.29 -8.41 13.60
N LYS A 272 -16.44 -7.74 13.58
CA LYS A 272 -16.57 -6.33 13.16
C LYS A 272 -15.71 -5.40 14.00
N LYS A 273 -15.61 -5.61 15.32
CA LYS A 273 -14.75 -4.78 16.19
C LYS A 273 -13.27 -4.83 15.78
N GLY A 274 -12.84 -5.93 15.19
CA GLY A 274 -11.48 -6.08 14.70
C GLY A 274 -11.23 -5.44 13.34
N ILE A 275 -12.05 -5.75 12.34
CA ILE A 275 -11.73 -5.36 10.96
C ILE A 275 -12.33 -4.02 10.52
N ARG A 276 -13.52 -3.69 10.99
CA ARG A 276 -14.26 -2.50 10.56
C ARG A 276 -13.52 -1.18 10.85
N PRO A 277 -12.90 -0.97 12.06
CA PRO A 277 -12.13 0.25 12.30
C PRO A 277 -10.98 0.45 11.31
N VAL A 278 -10.29 -0.61 10.91
CA VAL A 278 -9.18 -0.55 9.93
C VAL A 278 -9.71 -0.09 8.57
N ARG A 279 -10.82 -0.68 8.11
CA ARG A 279 -11.44 -0.31 6.83
C ARG A 279 -12.01 1.12 6.84
N CYS A 280 -12.70 1.51 7.90
CA CYS A 280 -13.25 2.87 8.01
C CYS A 280 -12.14 3.93 8.04
N ARG A 281 -11.05 3.70 8.78
CA ARG A 281 -9.88 4.58 8.75
C ARG A 281 -9.29 4.69 7.34
N ALA A 282 -9.28 3.60 6.59
CA ALA A 282 -8.82 3.57 5.20
C ALA A 282 -9.79 4.24 4.20
N GLY A 283 -10.95 4.71 4.66
CA GLY A 283 -11.98 5.30 3.81
C GLY A 283 -12.81 4.29 3.04
N LEU A 284 -12.81 3.04 3.46
CA LEU A 284 -13.54 1.95 2.82
C LEU A 284 -14.82 1.58 3.59
N PRO A 285 -15.88 1.12 2.91
CA PRO A 285 -17.05 0.56 3.58
C PRO A 285 -16.69 -0.73 4.33
N ASP A 286 -17.49 -1.07 5.33
CA ASP A 286 -17.42 -2.36 5.99
C ASP A 286 -17.69 -3.51 5.00
N TYR A 287 -17.33 -4.73 5.36
CA TYR A 287 -17.69 -5.89 4.56
C TYR A 287 -19.19 -6.18 4.63
N SER A 288 -19.72 -6.70 3.53
CA SER A 288 -21.12 -7.12 3.46
C SER A 288 -21.38 -8.33 4.38
N MET A 289 -22.64 -8.53 4.78
CA MET A 289 -23.05 -9.71 5.54
C MET A 289 -22.78 -11.02 4.80
N GLU A 290 -22.72 -11.01 3.46
CA GLU A 290 -22.32 -12.17 2.67
C GLU A 290 -20.88 -12.59 2.96
N VAL A 291 -19.98 -11.62 3.13
CA VAL A 291 -18.58 -11.87 3.49
C VAL A 291 -18.49 -12.39 4.92
N TYR A 292 -19.11 -11.72 5.87
CA TYR A 292 -19.08 -12.13 7.28
C TYR A 292 -19.68 -13.50 7.54
N SER A 293 -20.75 -13.86 6.85
CA SER A 293 -21.45 -15.15 7.05
C SER A 293 -20.66 -16.35 6.54
N SER A 294 -19.67 -16.17 5.69
CA SER A 294 -18.82 -17.23 5.15
C SER A 294 -17.41 -17.14 5.71
N GLN A 295 -16.97 -18.19 6.41
CA GLN A 295 -15.61 -18.28 6.94
C GLN A 295 -14.56 -18.11 5.85
N ASP A 296 -14.73 -18.75 4.69
CA ASP A 296 -13.76 -18.70 3.60
C ASP A 296 -13.76 -17.35 2.88
N LYS A 297 -14.93 -16.75 2.64
CA LYS A 297 -15.00 -15.42 2.03
C LYS A 297 -14.35 -14.36 2.94
N PHE A 298 -14.62 -14.43 4.25
CA PHE A 298 -14.01 -13.52 5.20
C PHE A 298 -12.50 -13.73 5.26
N ARG A 299 -12.02 -14.97 5.35
CA ARG A 299 -10.58 -15.30 5.33
C ARG A 299 -9.89 -14.73 4.09
N THR A 300 -10.47 -14.90 2.91
CA THR A 300 -9.95 -14.35 1.65
C THR A 300 -9.82 -12.83 1.70
N LYS A 301 -10.87 -12.14 2.12
CA LYS A 301 -10.85 -10.68 2.23
C LYS A 301 -9.88 -10.19 3.31
N LEU A 302 -9.81 -10.89 4.45
CA LEU A 302 -8.91 -10.54 5.54
C LEU A 302 -7.43 -10.72 5.15
N LYS A 303 -7.06 -11.80 4.48
CA LYS A 303 -5.69 -12.00 3.95
C LYS A 303 -5.27 -10.87 3.01
N ARG A 304 -6.19 -10.38 2.19
CA ARG A 304 -5.96 -9.25 1.31
C ARG A 304 -5.83 -7.93 2.10
N GLU A 305 -6.64 -7.74 3.13
CA GLU A 305 -6.54 -6.58 4.01
C GLU A 305 -5.17 -6.53 4.71
N TRP A 306 -4.67 -7.67 5.22
CA TRP A 306 -3.31 -7.79 5.75
C TRP A 306 -2.25 -7.36 4.72
N GLN A 307 -2.37 -7.80 3.48
CA GLN A 307 -1.45 -7.46 2.40
C GLN A 307 -1.40 -5.95 2.13
N ILE A 308 -2.55 -5.27 2.19
CA ILE A 308 -2.67 -3.84 1.91
C ILE A 308 -2.23 -3.02 3.12
N GLU A 309 -2.81 -3.29 4.28
CA GLU A 309 -2.60 -2.52 5.50
C GLU A 309 -1.13 -2.54 5.94
N PHE A 310 -0.52 -3.72 5.94
CA PHE A 310 0.86 -3.93 6.37
C PHE A 310 1.88 -3.98 5.22
N PHE A 311 1.50 -3.42 4.07
CA PHE A 311 2.43 -3.32 2.94
C PHE A 311 3.73 -2.61 3.35
N ALA A 312 4.88 -3.19 2.96
CA ALA A 312 6.23 -2.71 3.25
C ALA A 312 6.62 -2.66 4.74
N GLU A 313 5.89 -3.31 5.64
CA GLU A 313 6.23 -3.43 7.07
C GLU A 313 6.86 -4.80 7.44
N GLY A 314 7.06 -5.67 6.46
CA GLY A 314 7.68 -6.98 6.65
C GLY A 314 6.69 -8.12 6.99
N HIS A 315 5.41 -7.82 7.17
CA HIS A 315 4.39 -8.82 7.57
C HIS A 315 4.17 -9.90 6.52
N ARG A 316 4.06 -9.54 5.22
CA ARG A 316 3.66 -10.45 4.14
C ARG A 316 4.47 -11.74 4.09
N TYR A 317 5.78 -11.66 4.32
CA TYR A 317 6.66 -12.82 4.34
C TYR A 317 6.24 -13.86 5.38
N TRP A 318 5.93 -13.40 6.60
CA TRP A 318 5.52 -14.26 7.70
C TRP A 318 4.07 -14.71 7.57
N ASP A 319 3.19 -13.84 7.11
CA ASP A 319 1.78 -14.13 6.89
C ASP A 319 1.58 -15.28 5.91
N LEU A 320 2.26 -15.26 4.77
CA LEU A 320 2.20 -16.34 3.79
C LEU A 320 2.65 -17.69 4.36
N ARG A 321 3.60 -17.67 5.30
CA ARG A 321 4.08 -18.88 5.95
C ARG A 321 3.12 -19.41 6.99
N ARG A 322 2.60 -18.55 7.86
CA ARG A 322 1.62 -18.96 8.87
C ARG A 322 0.29 -19.43 8.27
N TRP A 323 -0.07 -18.93 7.07
CA TRP A 323 -1.23 -19.39 6.30
C TRP A 323 -0.95 -20.60 5.41
N MET A 324 0.31 -21.01 5.30
CA MET A 324 0.75 -22.08 4.37
C MET A 324 0.53 -21.73 2.88
N ASP A 325 0.42 -20.46 2.54
CA ASP A 325 0.18 -19.98 1.17
C ASP A 325 1.47 -19.73 0.39
N ALA A 326 2.62 -19.61 1.06
CA ALA A 326 3.89 -19.27 0.44
C ALA A 326 4.29 -20.19 -0.73
N PRO A 327 4.09 -21.52 -0.71
CA PRO A 327 4.45 -22.39 -1.83
C PRO A 327 3.73 -22.03 -3.13
N VAL A 328 2.49 -21.61 -3.05
CA VAL A 328 1.69 -21.19 -4.22
C VAL A 328 2.00 -19.76 -4.61
N GLU A 329 1.94 -18.86 -3.63
CA GLU A 329 2.10 -17.42 -3.82
C GLU A 329 3.48 -17.06 -4.40
N GLU A 330 4.55 -17.63 -3.84
CA GLU A 330 5.93 -17.33 -4.21
C GLU A 330 6.44 -18.14 -5.43
N ALA A 331 5.70 -19.13 -5.88
CA ALA A 331 6.02 -19.89 -7.08
C ALA A 331 5.59 -19.21 -8.39
N THR A 332 4.88 -18.11 -8.31
CA THR A 332 4.28 -17.46 -9.47
C THR A 332 5.17 -16.35 -10.04
N PRO A 333 5.06 -16.05 -11.34
CA PRO A 333 5.84 -14.98 -11.95
C PRO A 333 5.52 -13.60 -11.38
N VAL A 334 6.51 -12.72 -11.37
CA VAL A 334 6.35 -11.32 -10.98
C VAL A 334 6.01 -10.49 -12.22
N TYR A 335 4.92 -9.73 -12.12
CA TYR A 335 4.49 -8.79 -13.15
C TYR A 335 4.69 -7.34 -12.70
N GLY A 336 4.90 -6.47 -13.68
CA GLY A 336 4.99 -5.02 -13.54
C GLY A 336 4.64 -4.32 -14.84
N CYS A 337 4.94 -3.04 -14.95
CA CYS A 337 4.86 -2.30 -16.21
C CYS A 337 5.97 -2.75 -17.18
N ASN A 338 5.76 -2.52 -18.47
CA ASN A 338 6.78 -2.76 -19.48
C ASN A 338 7.84 -1.62 -19.47
N MET A 339 8.91 -1.82 -18.71
CA MET A 339 10.00 -0.84 -18.56
C MET A 339 10.80 -0.57 -19.84
N LEU A 340 10.59 -1.36 -20.90
CA LEU A 340 11.21 -1.16 -22.20
C LEU A 340 10.42 -0.21 -23.11
N ALA A 341 9.19 0.12 -22.72
CA ALA A 341 8.33 1.02 -23.50
C ALA A 341 8.67 2.49 -23.24
N THR A 342 8.75 3.27 -24.31
CA THR A 342 8.91 4.72 -24.28
C THR A 342 7.60 5.44 -24.04
N GLU A 343 7.61 6.76 -23.83
CA GLU A 343 6.41 7.56 -23.71
C GLU A 343 5.48 7.46 -24.94
N ALA A 344 6.07 7.37 -26.14
CA ALA A 344 5.29 7.14 -27.36
C ALA A 344 4.59 5.77 -27.40
N MET A 345 5.02 4.85 -26.53
CA MET A 345 4.46 3.50 -26.36
C MET A 345 3.75 3.37 -24.99
N LYS A 346 3.16 4.44 -24.47
CA LYS A 346 2.62 4.50 -23.11
C LYS A 346 1.55 3.43 -22.83
N ASP A 347 0.75 3.01 -23.81
CA ASP A 347 -0.20 1.91 -23.63
C ASP A 347 0.50 0.57 -23.40
N GLN A 348 1.61 0.34 -24.07
CA GLN A 348 2.44 -0.87 -23.84
C GLN A 348 3.13 -0.81 -22.49
N PHE A 349 3.56 0.39 -22.04
CA PHE A 349 4.13 0.56 -20.71
C PHE A 349 3.16 0.09 -19.63
N HIS A 350 1.90 0.44 -19.74
CA HIS A 350 0.86 0.10 -18.75
C HIS A 350 0.27 -1.30 -18.91
N THR A 351 0.68 -2.05 -19.92
CA THR A 351 0.28 -3.45 -20.07
C THR A 351 1.10 -4.33 -19.12
N PRO A 352 0.48 -5.08 -18.20
CA PRO A 352 1.22 -5.93 -17.27
C PRO A 352 2.17 -6.88 -17.99
N THR A 353 3.44 -6.80 -17.69
CA THR A 353 4.51 -7.55 -18.35
C THR A 353 5.26 -8.38 -17.30
N MET A 354 5.59 -9.61 -17.65
CA MET A 354 6.36 -10.50 -16.77
C MET A 354 7.78 -9.96 -16.59
N CYS A 355 8.16 -9.66 -15.36
CA CYS A 355 9.48 -9.14 -15.00
C CYS A 355 10.48 -10.26 -14.69
N THR A 356 10.01 -11.37 -14.12
CA THR A 356 10.84 -12.54 -13.81
C THR A 356 10.02 -13.83 -13.74
N THR A 357 10.66 -14.92 -14.11
CA THR A 357 10.12 -16.30 -14.03
C THR A 357 10.83 -17.11 -12.95
N LEU A 358 11.73 -16.50 -12.17
CA LEU A 358 12.50 -17.24 -11.17
C LEU A 358 11.56 -17.91 -10.17
N PRO A 359 11.53 -19.25 -10.13
CA PRO A 359 10.81 -19.94 -9.08
C PRO A 359 11.46 -19.58 -7.76
N THR A 360 10.65 -19.29 -6.78
CA THR A 360 11.19 -19.03 -5.46
C THR A 360 11.79 -20.30 -4.87
N ILE A 361 12.84 -20.13 -4.12
CA ILE A 361 13.58 -21.22 -3.46
C ILE A 361 12.68 -22.03 -2.50
N PHE A 362 11.50 -21.51 -2.19
CA PHE A 362 10.56 -22.11 -1.25
C PHE A 362 9.97 -23.43 -1.75
N ALA A 363 9.79 -23.59 -3.06
CA ALA A 363 9.21 -24.81 -3.65
C ALA A 363 10.09 -26.07 -3.51
N THR A 364 11.34 -25.92 -3.13
CA THR A 364 12.31 -27.02 -3.11
C THR A 364 12.92 -27.33 -1.73
N LYS A 365 12.56 -26.59 -0.69
CA LYS A 365 13.05 -26.85 0.67
C LYS A 365 11.92 -27.25 1.59
N MET A 366 11.95 -28.50 2.05
CA MET A 366 11.19 -28.89 3.24
C MET A 366 11.86 -28.26 4.47
N TRP A 367 11.04 -27.71 5.32
CA TRP A 367 11.43 -27.20 6.63
C TRP A 367 11.47 -28.33 7.64
#